data_4fbae103090a2744b0194ecbd19b1816
#
_entry.id   4fbae103090a2744b0194ecbd19b1816
#
_cell.length_a   1.000
_cell.length_b   1.000
_cell.length_c   1.000
_cell.angle_alpha   90.00
_cell.angle_beta   90.00
_cell.angle_gamma   90.00
#
_symmetry.space_group_name_H-M   'P 1'
#
loop_
_entity.id
_entity.type
_entity.pdbx_description
1 polymer ?
#
loop_
_entity_poly.entity_id
_entity_poly.type
_entity_poly.pdbx_seq_one_letter_code
_entity_poly.pdbx_strand_id
1 'polypeptide(L)'
;MAIVLPQGRFNNSTDRYIRNFIAERCRILAVVGLHCNTFKPHTGPKTSVLFVQKWDDELCPKVDNYNIFFATQRLEGKNNSGDKLYWIKCGNGTTTDPKDAKCDIYGHPIVYHDLFATVDYDCGDGKVNKKIQQTADGIAEAFIEFAKKEKLSFFR
;
A
#
# COMPACT_ATOMS: atom_id res chain seq x y z
N MET A 1 10.94 11.11 0.68
CA MET A 1 10.48 11.10 -0.73
C MET A 1 9.85 9.75 -1.05
N ALA A 2 8.76 9.75 -1.81
CA ALA A 2 8.18 8.55 -2.39
C ALA A 2 8.15 8.68 -3.91
N ILE A 3 8.53 7.62 -4.63
CA ILE A 3 8.56 7.63 -6.09
C ILE A 3 8.02 6.30 -6.63
N VAL A 4 7.14 6.39 -7.63
CA VAL A 4 6.61 5.22 -8.34
C VAL A 4 7.50 4.93 -9.55
N LEU A 5 8.00 3.71 -9.63
CA LEU A 5 8.88 3.26 -10.71
C LEU A 5 8.39 1.95 -11.30
N PRO A 6 8.59 1.70 -12.60
CA PRO A 6 8.42 0.37 -13.18
C PRO A 6 9.28 -0.66 -12.45
N GLN A 7 8.74 -1.85 -12.22
CA GLN A 7 9.42 -2.90 -11.43
C GLN A 7 10.81 -3.25 -12.01
N GLY A 8 10.98 -3.18 -13.32
CA GLY A 8 12.27 -3.43 -13.98
C GLY A 8 13.42 -2.54 -13.49
N ARG A 9 13.11 -1.31 -13.01
CA ARG A 9 14.14 -0.40 -12.48
C ARG A 9 14.80 -0.88 -11.21
N PHE A 10 14.13 -1.76 -10.46
CA PHE A 10 14.68 -2.32 -9.22
C PHE A 10 15.63 -3.49 -9.44
N ASN A 11 15.51 -4.23 -10.52
CA ASN A 11 16.27 -5.47 -10.79
C ASN A 11 17.08 -5.48 -12.08
N ASN A 12 16.88 -4.52 -13.00
CA ASN A 12 17.67 -4.44 -14.22
C ASN A 12 19.12 -4.05 -13.92
N SER A 13 20.08 -4.77 -14.50
CA SER A 13 21.51 -4.51 -14.34
C SER A 13 21.94 -3.14 -14.87
N THR A 14 21.36 -2.66 -15.97
CA THR A 14 21.64 -1.34 -16.56
C THR A 14 21.30 -0.18 -15.64
N ASP A 15 20.34 -0.35 -14.72
CA ASP A 15 19.89 0.69 -13.79
C ASP A 15 20.62 0.63 -12.43
N ARG A 16 21.65 -0.22 -12.30
CA ARG A 16 22.42 -0.37 -11.06
C ARG A 16 23.02 0.95 -10.57
N TYR A 17 23.49 1.79 -11.49
CA TYR A 17 24.06 3.09 -11.15
C TYR A 17 23.03 4.03 -10.47
N ILE A 18 21.77 4.00 -10.89
CA ILE A 18 20.67 4.78 -10.27
C ILE A 18 20.42 4.28 -8.84
N ARG A 19 20.37 2.97 -8.66
CA ARG A 19 20.16 2.38 -7.32
C ARG A 19 21.31 2.71 -6.37
N ASN A 20 22.54 2.62 -6.85
CA ASN A 20 23.72 2.99 -6.06
C ASN A 20 23.69 4.48 -5.70
N PHE A 21 23.37 5.36 -6.67
CA PHE A 21 23.24 6.80 -6.43
C PHE A 21 22.24 7.12 -5.35
N ILE A 22 21.09 6.44 -5.35
CA ILE A 22 20.05 6.62 -4.32
C ILE A 22 20.55 6.10 -2.97
N ALA A 23 21.10 4.88 -2.92
CA ALA A 23 21.56 4.26 -1.68
C ALA A 23 22.70 5.03 -0.99
N GLU A 24 23.58 5.67 -1.76
CA GLU A 24 24.65 6.51 -1.21
C GLU A 24 24.14 7.79 -0.52
N ARG A 25 23.01 8.34 -0.99
CA ARG A 25 22.46 9.64 -0.57
C ARG A 25 21.25 9.55 0.32
N CYS A 26 20.61 8.38 0.34
CA CYS A 26 19.35 8.20 1.04
C CYS A 26 19.32 6.86 1.79
N ARG A 27 18.65 6.85 2.94
CA ARG A 27 18.17 5.63 3.57
C ARG A 27 16.97 5.13 2.79
N ILE A 28 17.01 3.89 2.34
CA ILE A 28 15.85 3.22 1.75
C ILE A 28 14.95 2.75 2.90
N LEU A 29 13.73 3.26 2.96
CA LEU A 29 12.79 2.94 4.03
C LEU A 29 11.93 1.74 3.67
N ALA A 30 11.34 1.78 2.46
CA ALA A 30 10.44 0.74 2.01
C ALA A 30 10.44 0.60 0.48
N VAL A 31 10.14 -0.61 0.02
CA VAL A 31 9.79 -0.92 -1.37
C VAL A 31 8.46 -1.66 -1.35
N VAL A 32 7.42 -1.05 -1.92
CA VAL A 32 6.08 -1.62 -1.99
C VAL A 32 5.73 -1.92 -3.44
N GLY A 33 5.66 -3.21 -3.78
CA GLY A 33 5.20 -3.66 -5.09
C GLY A 33 3.70 -3.46 -5.23
N LEU A 34 3.27 -2.72 -6.26
CA LEU A 34 1.85 -2.51 -6.55
C LEU A 34 1.31 -3.64 -7.43
N HIS A 35 0.01 -3.88 -7.35
CA HIS A 35 -0.66 -4.85 -8.19
C HIS A 35 -0.64 -4.41 -9.67
N CYS A 36 -0.68 -5.36 -10.61
CA CYS A 36 -0.64 -5.05 -12.05
C CYS A 36 -1.85 -4.26 -12.56
N ASN A 37 -2.94 -4.25 -11.82
CA ASN A 37 -4.14 -3.49 -12.18
C ASN A 37 -4.16 -2.05 -11.64
N THR A 38 -3.16 -1.63 -10.84
CA THR A 38 -3.16 -0.31 -10.18
C THR A 38 -3.40 0.84 -11.16
N PHE A 39 -2.79 0.78 -12.32
CA PHE A 39 -2.89 1.83 -13.34
C PHE A 39 -3.81 1.47 -14.53
N LYS A 40 -4.59 0.38 -14.41
CA LYS A 40 -5.62 0.06 -15.39
C LYS A 40 -6.73 1.12 -15.41
N PRO A 41 -7.34 1.42 -16.58
CA PRO A 41 -7.08 0.83 -17.90
C PRO A 41 -5.88 1.45 -18.64
N HIS A 42 -5.22 2.48 -18.10
CA HIS A 42 -4.26 3.32 -18.82
C HIS A 42 -2.94 2.62 -19.14
N THR A 43 -2.44 1.78 -18.23
CA THR A 43 -1.18 1.06 -18.42
C THR A 43 -1.17 -0.27 -17.70
N GLY A 44 -0.40 -1.24 -18.23
CA GLY A 44 -0.26 -2.59 -17.70
C GLY A 44 1.05 -2.91 -16.98
N PRO A 45 2.15 -2.11 -17.10
CA PRO A 45 3.39 -2.43 -16.42
C PRO A 45 3.23 -2.53 -14.93
N LYS A 46 3.81 -3.57 -14.34
CA LYS A 46 3.90 -3.70 -12.89
C LYS A 46 4.87 -2.67 -12.33
N THR A 47 4.44 -1.95 -11.31
CA THR A 47 5.19 -0.85 -10.69
C THR A 47 5.45 -1.14 -9.21
N SER A 48 6.38 -0.40 -8.64
CA SER A 48 6.63 -0.39 -7.21
C SER A 48 6.86 1.03 -6.72
N VAL A 49 6.50 1.27 -5.47
CA VAL A 49 6.79 2.54 -4.79
C VAL A 49 8.06 2.38 -3.98
N LEU A 50 9.01 3.27 -4.20
CA LEU A 50 10.23 3.40 -3.41
C LEU A 50 10.08 4.55 -2.43
N PHE A 51 10.25 4.27 -1.14
CA PHE A 51 10.26 5.26 -0.08
C PHE A 51 11.69 5.45 0.41
N VAL A 52 12.17 6.70 0.40
CA VAL A 52 13.51 7.02 0.85
C VAL A 52 13.53 8.27 1.71
N GLN A 53 14.49 8.34 2.62
CA GLN A 53 14.82 9.50 3.43
C GLN A 53 16.26 9.92 3.14
N LYS A 54 16.49 11.20 2.83
CA LYS A 54 17.84 11.72 2.64
C LYS A 54 18.65 11.53 3.93
N TRP A 55 19.90 11.14 3.80
CA TRP A 55 20.84 11.14 4.93
C TRP A 55 21.04 12.56 5.43
N ASP A 56 21.04 12.72 6.74
CA ASP A 56 21.17 14.00 7.43
C ASP A 56 21.77 13.74 8.83
N ASP A 57 22.74 14.53 9.24
CA ASP A 57 23.50 14.28 10.46
C ASP A 57 22.65 14.36 11.74
N GLU A 58 21.56 15.15 11.72
CA GLU A 58 20.66 15.32 12.87
C GLU A 58 19.43 14.41 12.79
N LEU A 59 18.75 14.37 11.63
CA LEU A 59 17.44 13.71 11.49
C LEU A 59 17.54 12.27 10.99
N CYS A 60 18.56 11.95 10.21
CA CYS A 60 18.76 10.62 9.64
C CYS A 60 20.26 10.33 9.44
N PRO A 61 21.03 10.12 10.53
CA PRO A 61 22.46 9.84 10.44
C PRO A 61 22.72 8.60 9.57
N LYS A 62 23.81 8.67 8.79
CA LYS A 62 24.19 7.56 7.92
C LYS A 62 24.60 6.34 8.75
N VAL A 63 23.99 5.20 8.44
CA VAL A 63 24.30 3.89 9.04
C VAL A 63 24.55 2.87 7.92
N ASP A 64 25.48 1.95 8.15
CA ASP A 64 25.85 0.96 7.14
C ASP A 64 24.90 -0.24 7.09
N ASN A 65 24.30 -0.58 8.23
CA ASN A 65 23.37 -1.69 8.34
C ASN A 65 22.02 -1.22 8.86
N TYR A 66 20.97 -1.43 8.08
CA TYR A 66 19.59 -1.13 8.46
C TYR A 66 18.61 -2.03 7.74
N ASN A 67 17.46 -2.22 8.36
CA ASN A 67 16.39 -3.00 7.76
C ASN A 67 15.60 -2.16 6.75
N ILE A 68 15.14 -2.80 5.68
CA ILE A 68 14.27 -2.21 4.66
C ILE A 68 12.94 -2.95 4.69
N PHE A 69 11.83 -2.22 4.70
CA PHE A 69 10.50 -2.80 4.61
C PHE A 69 10.18 -3.22 3.18
N PHE A 70 9.75 -4.47 2.99
CA PHE A 70 9.27 -4.97 1.70
C PHE A 70 7.85 -5.47 1.83
N ALA A 71 6.99 -5.03 0.93
CA ALA A 71 5.63 -5.50 0.82
C ALA A 71 5.20 -5.63 -0.64
N THR A 72 4.18 -6.44 -0.89
CA THR A 72 3.57 -6.56 -2.21
C THR A 72 2.06 -6.55 -2.07
N GLN A 73 1.42 -5.64 -2.76
CA GLN A 73 -0.03 -5.55 -2.85
C GLN A 73 -0.59 -6.78 -3.59
N ARG A 74 -1.54 -7.45 -2.96
CA ARG A 74 -2.24 -8.61 -3.52
C ARG A 74 -3.66 -8.27 -3.98
N LEU A 75 -4.31 -7.35 -3.28
CA LEU A 75 -5.69 -6.92 -3.52
C LEU A 75 -5.69 -5.49 -4.05
N GLU A 76 -6.23 -5.30 -5.25
CA GLU A 76 -6.06 -4.03 -5.96
C GLU A 76 -7.25 -3.09 -5.89
N GLY A 77 -8.44 -3.61 -5.72
CA GLY A 77 -9.65 -2.81 -5.88
C GLY A 77 -9.99 -2.45 -7.32
N LYS A 78 -9.40 -3.15 -8.31
CA LYS A 78 -9.73 -3.05 -9.73
C LYS A 78 -9.65 -4.40 -10.41
N ASN A 79 -10.54 -4.62 -11.39
CA ASN A 79 -10.47 -5.76 -12.28
C ASN A 79 -9.48 -5.53 -13.45
N ASN A 80 -9.36 -6.49 -14.35
CA ASN A 80 -8.48 -6.39 -15.51
C ASN A 80 -8.89 -5.30 -16.52
N SER A 81 -10.15 -4.90 -16.51
CA SER A 81 -10.69 -3.81 -17.35
C SER A 81 -10.47 -2.43 -16.72
N GLY A 82 -10.10 -2.37 -15.44
CA GLY A 82 -9.90 -1.14 -14.70
C GLY A 82 -11.12 -0.67 -13.91
N ASP A 83 -12.22 -1.45 -13.90
CA ASP A 83 -13.38 -1.13 -13.09
C ASP A 83 -13.07 -1.36 -11.61
N LYS A 84 -13.64 -0.51 -10.76
CA LYS A 84 -13.47 -0.63 -9.31
C LYS A 84 -14.12 -1.91 -8.79
N LEU A 85 -13.42 -2.58 -7.88
CA LEU A 85 -13.92 -3.72 -7.12
C LEU A 85 -14.14 -3.30 -5.67
N TYR A 86 -15.29 -3.67 -5.14
CA TYR A 86 -15.68 -3.40 -3.76
C TYR A 86 -15.90 -4.73 -3.02
N TRP A 87 -15.75 -4.72 -1.71
CA TRP A 87 -16.20 -5.84 -0.89
C TRP A 87 -17.72 -5.99 -1.01
N ILE A 88 -18.19 -7.21 -1.31
CA ILE A 88 -19.61 -7.49 -1.40
C ILE A 88 -20.27 -7.50 -0.02
N LYS A 89 -21.48 -6.92 0.08
CA LYS A 89 -22.25 -6.77 1.31
C LYS A 89 -22.66 -8.09 1.94
N CYS A 90 -23.10 -9.03 1.12
CA CYS A 90 -23.55 -10.34 1.54
C CYS A 90 -22.67 -11.44 0.93
N GLY A 91 -22.07 -12.26 1.79
CA GLY A 91 -21.21 -13.37 1.35
C GLY A 91 -19.72 -13.00 1.26
N ASN A 92 -18.96 -13.89 0.63
CA ASN A 92 -17.52 -13.72 0.40
C ASN A 92 -17.29 -13.37 -1.06
N GLY A 93 -16.57 -12.28 -1.33
CA GLY A 93 -16.23 -11.90 -2.69
C GLY A 93 -16.27 -10.41 -2.94
N THR A 94 -16.30 -10.06 -4.23
CA THR A 94 -16.26 -8.67 -4.69
C THR A 94 -17.41 -8.38 -5.64
N THR A 95 -17.76 -7.11 -5.76
CA THR A 95 -18.73 -6.59 -6.72
C THR A 95 -18.18 -5.35 -7.41
N THR A 96 -18.67 -5.07 -8.62
CA THR A 96 -18.42 -3.80 -9.32
C THR A 96 -19.54 -2.79 -9.11
N ASP A 97 -20.70 -3.23 -8.58
CA ASP A 97 -21.83 -2.34 -8.29
C ASP A 97 -21.67 -1.77 -6.87
N PRO A 98 -21.55 -0.43 -6.74
CA PRO A 98 -21.46 0.23 -5.42
C PRO A 98 -22.69 -0.02 -4.51
N LYS A 99 -23.85 -0.36 -5.07
CA LYS A 99 -25.08 -0.62 -4.31
C LYS A 99 -25.00 -1.92 -3.52
N ASP A 100 -24.28 -2.90 -4.05
CA ASP A 100 -24.06 -4.20 -3.44
C ASP A 100 -22.81 -4.25 -2.58
N ALA A 101 -22.10 -3.12 -2.44
CA ALA A 101 -20.86 -3.01 -1.70
C ALA A 101 -21.09 -2.83 -0.19
N LYS A 102 -20.16 -3.34 0.62
CA LYS A 102 -20.02 -2.92 2.01
C LYS A 102 -19.67 -1.45 2.06
N CYS A 103 -20.18 -0.75 3.06
CA CYS A 103 -19.95 0.67 3.22
C CYS A 103 -19.19 0.97 4.52
N ASP A 104 -18.46 2.07 4.51
CA ASP A 104 -17.86 2.66 5.70
C ASP A 104 -18.94 3.42 6.54
N ILE A 105 -18.51 4.02 7.66
CA ILE A 105 -19.40 4.80 8.56
C ILE A 105 -20.07 6.00 7.91
N TYR A 106 -19.53 6.44 6.77
CA TYR A 106 -20.04 7.57 6.01
C TYR A 106 -20.93 7.15 4.84
N GLY A 107 -21.13 5.83 4.67
CA GLY A 107 -21.91 5.26 3.56
C GLY A 107 -21.12 5.14 2.25
N HIS A 108 -19.79 5.28 2.25
CA HIS A 108 -19.00 5.11 1.05
C HIS A 108 -18.64 3.65 0.80
N PRO A 109 -18.77 3.16 -0.45
CA PRO A 109 -18.41 1.79 -0.79
C PRO A 109 -16.94 1.48 -0.49
N ILE A 110 -16.68 0.38 0.21
CA ILE A 110 -15.34 -0.02 0.62
C ILE A 110 -14.65 -0.75 -0.52
N VAL A 111 -13.57 -0.17 -1.02
CA VAL A 111 -12.76 -0.73 -2.12
C VAL A 111 -12.00 -1.98 -1.65
N TYR A 112 -11.97 -3.01 -2.50
CA TYR A 112 -11.30 -4.29 -2.24
C TYR A 112 -9.79 -4.16 -2.41
N HIS A 113 -9.06 -3.75 -1.37
CA HIS A 113 -7.60 -3.60 -1.39
C HIS A 113 -6.95 -3.95 -0.04
N ASP A 114 -5.63 -4.15 -0.05
CA ASP A 114 -4.80 -4.44 1.11
C ASP A 114 -3.71 -3.38 1.39
N LEU A 115 -3.85 -2.17 0.85
CA LEU A 115 -2.90 -1.09 1.10
C LEU A 115 -2.98 -0.56 2.53
N PHE A 116 -4.18 -0.46 3.07
CA PHE A 116 -4.43 -0.08 4.46
C PHE A 116 -5.67 -0.80 4.99
N ALA A 117 -5.73 -0.98 6.31
CA ALA A 117 -6.86 -1.62 6.96
C ALA A 117 -8.13 -0.80 6.77
N THR A 118 -9.20 -1.46 6.35
CA THR A 118 -10.51 -0.83 6.18
C THR A 118 -11.43 -1.31 7.28
N VAL A 119 -12.14 -0.37 7.90
CA VAL A 119 -13.12 -0.65 8.93
C VAL A 119 -14.47 -0.90 8.26
N ASP A 120 -14.98 -2.11 8.48
CA ASP A 120 -16.21 -2.59 7.90
C ASP A 120 -17.40 -2.20 8.80
N TYR A 121 -18.39 -1.52 8.24
CA TYR A 121 -19.68 -1.32 8.86
C TYR A 121 -20.70 -2.25 8.21
N ASP A 122 -21.24 -3.16 9.00
CA ASP A 122 -22.33 -3.99 8.54
C ASP A 122 -23.60 -3.15 8.41
N CYS A 123 -23.95 -2.78 7.18
CA CYS A 123 -25.18 -2.10 6.83
C CYS A 123 -26.34 -3.10 6.67
N GLY A 124 -26.39 -4.16 7.50
CA GLY A 124 -27.55 -5.04 7.63
C GLY A 124 -28.59 -4.42 8.56
N ASP A 125 -29.84 -4.32 8.15
CA ASP A 125 -31.08 -4.00 8.93
C ASP A 125 -31.19 -2.58 9.50
N GLY A 126 -30.51 -1.59 8.97
CA GLY A 126 -30.63 -0.20 9.47
C GLY A 126 -30.11 0.02 10.89
N LYS A 127 -29.46 -0.98 11.49
CA LYS A 127 -28.78 -0.88 12.78
C LYS A 127 -27.29 -0.80 12.53
N VAL A 128 -26.69 0.31 12.95
CA VAL A 128 -25.23 0.46 13.01
C VAL A 128 -24.68 -0.57 14.00
N ASN A 129 -24.33 -1.75 13.54
CA ASN A 129 -23.64 -2.74 14.36
C ASN A 129 -22.20 -2.25 14.57
N LYS A 130 -21.91 -1.79 15.79
CA LYS A 130 -20.60 -1.27 16.22
C LYS A 130 -19.47 -2.31 16.25
N LYS A 131 -19.63 -3.47 15.67
CA LYS A 131 -18.52 -4.40 15.48
C LYS A 131 -17.73 -3.98 14.26
N ILE A 132 -16.75 -3.12 14.51
CA ILE A 132 -15.67 -2.82 13.59
C ILE A 132 -14.91 -4.12 13.35
N GLN A 133 -15.14 -4.75 12.21
CA GLN A 133 -14.36 -5.90 11.78
C GLN A 133 -13.32 -5.37 10.78
N GLN A 134 -12.06 -5.43 11.19
CA GLN A 134 -10.95 -5.09 10.33
C GLN A 134 -10.90 -6.10 9.19
N THR A 135 -11.04 -5.63 7.96
CA THR A 135 -11.16 -6.50 6.78
C THR A 135 -9.86 -7.18 6.38
N ALA A 136 -8.72 -6.57 6.68
CA ALA A 136 -7.39 -7.14 6.53
C ALA A 136 -6.33 -6.29 7.25
N ASP A 137 -5.21 -6.92 7.63
CA ASP A 137 -4.00 -6.17 8.00
C ASP A 137 -3.46 -5.51 6.74
N GLY A 138 -3.40 -4.17 6.74
CA GLY A 138 -2.92 -3.40 5.60
C GLY A 138 -1.41 -3.27 5.57
N ILE A 139 -0.88 -3.00 4.37
CA ILE A 139 0.55 -2.72 4.17
C ILE A 139 0.98 -1.48 4.96
N ALA A 140 0.10 -0.47 5.06
CA ALA A 140 0.38 0.77 5.81
C ALA A 140 0.54 0.50 7.30
N GLU A 141 -0.33 -0.31 7.91
CA GLU A 141 -0.26 -0.68 9.33
C GLU A 141 1.02 -1.47 9.63
N ALA A 142 1.35 -2.44 8.78
CA ALA A 142 2.59 -3.20 8.90
C ALA A 142 3.85 -2.31 8.78
N PHE A 143 3.81 -1.29 7.88
CA PHE A 143 4.88 -0.32 7.78
C PHE A 143 5.00 0.57 9.03
N ILE A 144 3.88 0.98 9.63
CA ILE A 144 3.87 1.77 10.87
C ILE A 144 4.52 0.97 12.02
N GLU A 145 4.21 -0.31 12.16
CA GLU A 145 4.82 -1.18 13.15
C GLU A 145 6.33 -1.34 12.92
N PHE A 146 6.72 -1.57 11.67
CA PHE A 146 8.13 -1.60 11.26
C PHE A 146 8.85 -0.29 11.61
N ALA A 147 8.25 0.86 11.27
CA ALA A 147 8.85 2.18 11.50
C ALA A 147 9.04 2.48 13.00
N LYS A 148 8.09 2.07 13.85
CA LYS A 148 8.20 2.17 15.31
C LYS A 148 9.33 1.27 15.85
N LYS A 149 9.41 0.02 15.36
CA LYS A 149 10.47 -0.93 15.75
C LYS A 149 11.86 -0.42 15.36
N GLU A 150 12.00 0.13 14.18
CA GLU A 150 13.25 0.70 13.66
C GLU A 150 13.53 2.12 14.17
N LYS A 151 12.64 2.69 14.98
CA LYS A 151 12.74 4.05 15.57
C LYS A 151 13.02 5.12 14.51
N LEU A 152 12.29 5.06 13.39
CA LEU A 152 12.43 6.04 12.32
C LEU A 152 12.04 7.44 12.82
N SER A 153 12.81 8.48 12.46
CA SER A 153 12.72 9.82 13.05
C SER A 153 11.37 10.52 12.90
N PHE A 154 10.60 10.16 11.87
CA PHE A 154 9.27 10.71 11.62
C PHE A 154 8.13 10.01 12.41
N PHE A 155 8.45 9.00 13.23
CA PHE A 155 7.51 8.30 14.14
C PHE A 155 7.86 8.49 15.62
N ARG A 156 8.49 9.58 15.96
CA ARG A 156 8.79 9.94 17.35
C ARG A 156 7.58 10.51 18.06
#